data_5b769eef661f57bbe82048a3aceaa45e
#
_entry.id   5b769eef661f57bbe82048a3aceaa45e
#
_cell.length_a   1.000
_cell.length_b   1.000
_cell.length_c   1.000
_cell.angle_alpha   90.00
_cell.angle_beta   90.00
_cell.angle_gamma   90.00
#
_symmetry.space_group_name_H-M   'P 1'
#
loop_
_entity.id
_entity.type
_entity.pdbx_description
1 polymer ?
#
loop_
_entity_poly.entity_id
_entity_poly.type
_entity_poly.pdbx_seq_one_letter_code
_entity_poly.pdbx_strand_id
1 'polypeptide(L)'
;RLAFLHKALCDLLETHRPHRAAVEMVFINVNAKSSLTLCHARGVILMTPAAFGIPVLEYPANTIKKCVVGVGHADKVQVQAMIRHLLPTAPLFDKHDTADALAVAICGSLTPPQESVAKKQQAFKKSSLKEQETLF
;
A
#
# COMPACT_ATOMS: atom_id res chain seq x y z
N ARG A 1 4.26 0.53 19.53
CA ARG A 1 4.13 1.24 18.25
C ARG A 1 3.62 0.33 17.13
N LEU A 2 4.23 -0.85 16.90
CA LEU A 2 3.77 -1.77 15.83
C LEU A 2 2.36 -2.30 16.07
N ALA A 3 2.01 -2.67 17.30
CA ALA A 3 0.66 -3.09 17.65
C ALA A 3 -0.38 -1.97 17.43
N PHE A 4 -0.02 -0.71 17.71
CA PHE A 4 -0.88 0.43 17.41
C PHE A 4 -1.11 0.61 15.92
N LEU A 5 -0.03 0.50 15.11
CA LEU A 5 -0.11 0.55 13.66
C LEU A 5 -1.01 -0.57 13.11
N HIS A 6 -0.82 -1.79 13.60
CA HIS A 6 -1.65 -2.94 13.22
C HIS A 6 -3.12 -2.69 13.55
N LYS A 7 -3.43 -2.27 14.78
CA LYS A 7 -4.82 -1.98 15.19
C LYS A 7 -5.46 -0.91 14.31
N ALA A 8 -4.78 0.21 14.08
CA ALA A 8 -5.29 1.28 13.23
C ALA A 8 -5.56 0.82 11.79
N LEU A 9 -4.69 -0.04 11.24
CA LEU A 9 -4.91 -0.64 9.93
C LEU A 9 -6.13 -1.59 9.94
N CYS A 10 -6.29 -2.43 10.96
CA CYS A 10 -7.46 -3.29 11.10
C CYS A 10 -8.75 -2.46 11.10
N ASP A 11 -8.83 -1.41 11.93
CA ASP A 11 -9.99 -0.53 12.03
C ASP A 11 -10.33 0.11 10.66
N LEU A 12 -9.32 0.54 9.90
CA LEU A 12 -9.49 1.08 8.54
C LEU A 12 -9.99 0.02 7.54
N LEU A 13 -9.41 -1.18 7.56
CA LEU A 13 -9.77 -2.26 6.64
C LEU A 13 -11.20 -2.77 6.90
N GLU A 14 -11.61 -2.87 8.17
CA GLU A 14 -12.97 -3.25 8.56
C GLU A 14 -13.99 -2.21 8.13
N THR A 15 -13.67 -0.92 8.34
CA THR A 15 -14.56 0.20 8.03
C THR A 15 -14.75 0.38 6.51
N HIS A 16 -13.64 0.38 5.75
CA HIS A 16 -13.66 0.76 4.34
C HIS A 16 -13.72 -0.43 3.38
N ARG A 17 -13.37 -1.64 3.85
CA ARG A 17 -13.37 -2.90 3.06
C ARG A 17 -12.78 -2.74 1.66
N PRO A 18 -11.54 -2.26 1.53
CA PRO A 18 -10.93 -2.00 0.24
C PRO A 18 -10.70 -3.32 -0.52
N HIS A 19 -10.80 -3.26 -1.84
CA HIS A 19 -10.57 -4.43 -2.71
C HIS A 19 -9.08 -4.74 -2.89
N ARG A 20 -8.18 -3.79 -2.60
CA ARG A 20 -6.74 -3.95 -2.70
C ARG A 20 -6.02 -2.93 -1.81
N ALA A 21 -4.79 -3.25 -1.43
CA ALA A 21 -3.86 -2.32 -0.78
C ALA A 21 -2.68 -2.04 -1.71
N ALA A 22 -2.21 -0.81 -1.73
CA ALA A 22 -1.03 -0.39 -2.47
C ALA A 22 0.03 0.13 -1.50
N VAL A 23 1.27 -0.30 -1.68
CA VAL A 23 2.39 0.04 -0.80
C VAL A 23 3.58 0.48 -1.65
N GLU A 24 4.26 1.55 -1.23
CA GLU A 24 5.50 1.97 -1.86
C GLU A 24 6.65 1.00 -1.53
N MET A 25 7.45 0.63 -2.51
CA MET A 25 8.69 -0.12 -2.30
C MET A 25 9.73 0.79 -1.64
N VAL A 26 10.26 0.37 -0.51
CA VAL A 26 11.29 1.12 0.21
C VAL A 26 12.66 0.57 -0.13
N PHE A 27 13.59 1.46 -0.47
CA PHE A 27 15.00 1.13 -0.58
C PHE A 27 15.69 1.30 0.78
N ILE A 28 16.45 0.28 1.20
CA ILE A 28 17.19 0.29 2.45
C ILE A 28 18.40 1.21 2.28
N ASN A 29 18.52 2.21 3.14
CA ASN A 29 19.65 3.13 3.21
C ASN A 29 20.76 2.61 4.13
N VAL A 30 21.92 3.27 4.08
CA VAL A 30 23.15 2.92 4.83
C VAL A 30 22.97 2.90 6.35
N ASN A 31 21.96 3.61 6.91
CA ASN A 31 21.69 3.62 8.34
C ASN A 31 20.88 2.38 8.78
N ALA A 32 21.58 1.38 9.30
CA ALA A 32 21.01 0.09 9.69
C ALA A 32 19.86 0.20 10.71
N LYS A 33 19.98 1.08 11.73
CA LYS A 33 18.98 1.23 12.79
C LYS A 33 17.65 1.80 12.27
N SER A 34 17.71 2.85 11.47
CA SER A 34 16.51 3.45 10.85
C SER A 34 15.88 2.49 9.86
N SER A 35 16.70 1.79 9.06
CA SER A 35 16.25 0.78 8.10
C SER A 35 15.53 -0.37 8.80
N LEU A 36 16.05 -0.88 9.92
CA LEU A 36 15.40 -1.95 10.68
C LEU A 36 14.03 -1.52 11.23
N THR A 37 13.93 -0.32 11.80
CA THR A 37 12.65 0.22 12.29
C THR A 37 11.62 0.34 11.15
N LEU A 38 12.05 0.81 9.99
CA LEU A 38 11.21 0.92 8.81
C LEU A 38 10.77 -0.46 8.29
N CYS A 39 11.67 -1.46 8.28
CA CYS A 39 11.35 -2.83 7.90
C CYS A 39 10.30 -3.46 8.83
N HIS A 40 10.40 -3.22 10.14
CA HIS A 40 9.37 -3.69 11.09
C HIS A 40 7.99 -3.10 10.80
N ALA A 41 7.91 -1.77 10.61
CA ALA A 41 6.66 -1.11 10.26
C ALA A 41 6.11 -1.60 8.91
N ARG A 42 7.00 -1.76 7.92
CA ARG A 42 6.65 -2.30 6.61
C ARG A 42 6.08 -3.72 6.70
N GLY A 43 6.66 -4.59 7.53
CA GLY A 43 6.14 -5.94 7.78
C GLY A 43 4.69 -5.91 8.24
N VAL A 44 4.33 -5.02 9.17
CA VAL A 44 2.96 -4.83 9.65
C VAL A 44 2.05 -4.32 8.53
N ILE A 45 2.49 -3.34 7.74
CA ILE A 45 1.72 -2.75 6.64
C ILE A 45 1.40 -3.78 5.55
N LEU A 46 2.33 -4.69 5.26
CA LEU A 46 2.13 -5.74 4.27
C LEU A 46 1.28 -6.89 4.81
N MET A 47 1.56 -7.32 6.05
CA MET A 47 0.91 -8.46 6.69
C MET A 47 -0.56 -8.19 6.99
N THR A 48 -0.88 -7.00 7.52
CA THR A 48 -2.25 -6.73 8.00
C THR A 48 -3.30 -6.86 6.89
N PRO A 49 -3.23 -6.18 5.73
CA PRO A 49 -4.22 -6.39 4.68
C PRO A 49 -4.18 -7.80 4.11
N ALA A 50 -3.01 -8.44 4.02
CA ALA A 50 -2.89 -9.81 3.56
C ALA A 50 -3.66 -10.79 4.48
N ALA A 51 -3.61 -10.60 5.81
CA ALA A 51 -4.36 -11.37 6.78
C ALA A 51 -5.89 -11.21 6.61
N PHE A 52 -6.35 -10.07 6.10
CA PHE A 52 -7.75 -9.82 5.72
C PHE A 52 -8.10 -10.41 4.32
N GLY A 53 -7.17 -11.09 3.66
CA GLY A 53 -7.36 -11.60 2.31
C GLY A 53 -7.39 -10.52 1.23
N ILE A 54 -6.93 -9.30 1.56
CA ILE A 54 -6.86 -8.16 0.65
C ILE A 54 -5.55 -8.23 -0.13
N PRO A 55 -5.58 -8.19 -1.47
CA PRO A 55 -4.38 -8.14 -2.30
C PRO A 55 -3.51 -6.94 -1.97
N VAL A 56 -2.20 -7.18 -1.77
CA VAL A 56 -1.22 -6.13 -1.54
C VAL A 56 -0.33 -6.00 -2.77
N LEU A 57 -0.29 -4.81 -3.35
CA LEU A 57 0.52 -4.47 -4.51
C LEU A 57 1.62 -3.48 -4.10
N GLU A 58 2.83 -3.74 -4.55
CA GLU A 58 4.00 -2.92 -4.23
C GLU A 58 4.50 -2.18 -5.47
N TYR A 59 4.77 -0.89 -5.33
CA TYR A 59 5.17 -0.01 -6.43
C TYR A 59 6.47 0.73 -6.13
N PRO A 60 7.45 0.75 -7.06
CA PRO A 60 8.61 1.63 -6.97
C PRO A 60 8.19 3.11 -7.03
N ALA A 61 8.90 3.99 -6.32
CA ALA A 61 8.64 5.43 -6.28
C ALA A 61 8.52 6.07 -7.69
N ASN A 62 9.39 5.69 -8.62
CA ASN A 62 9.33 6.19 -10.01
C ASN A 62 8.06 5.75 -10.74
N THR A 63 7.55 4.56 -10.47
CA THR A 63 6.28 4.07 -11.03
C THR A 63 5.12 4.88 -10.49
N ILE A 64 5.10 5.16 -9.18
CA ILE A 64 4.07 5.98 -8.53
C ILE A 64 4.05 7.38 -9.15
N LYS A 65 5.20 8.04 -9.27
CA LYS A 65 5.32 9.36 -9.89
C LYS A 65 4.84 9.35 -11.34
N LYS A 66 5.24 8.35 -12.12
CA LYS A 66 4.80 8.20 -13.51
C LYS A 66 3.30 7.99 -13.63
N CYS A 67 2.69 7.24 -12.74
CA CYS A 67 1.23 7.04 -12.71
C CYS A 67 0.48 8.34 -12.44
N VAL A 68 0.99 9.18 -11.53
CA VAL A 68 0.28 10.41 -11.10
C VAL A 68 0.55 11.58 -12.05
N VAL A 69 1.81 11.82 -12.45
CA VAL A 69 2.23 13.01 -13.20
C VAL A 69 2.55 12.71 -14.66
N GLY A 70 2.68 11.43 -15.02
CA GLY A 70 3.10 11.01 -16.37
C GLY A 70 4.62 10.87 -16.52
N VAL A 71 5.43 11.41 -15.60
CA VAL A 71 6.90 11.35 -15.64
C VAL A 71 7.49 10.85 -14.31
N GLY A 72 8.49 9.97 -14.39
CA GLY A 72 9.06 9.32 -13.19
C GLY A 72 9.96 10.23 -12.33
N HIS A 73 10.41 11.36 -12.86
CA HIS A 73 11.30 12.32 -12.18
C HIS A 73 10.58 13.57 -11.67
N ALA A 74 9.24 13.55 -11.56
CA ALA A 74 8.47 14.65 -11.00
C ALA A 74 8.95 15.00 -9.58
N ASP A 75 8.99 16.29 -9.26
CA ASP A 75 9.24 16.76 -7.91
C ASP A 75 7.99 16.65 -7.02
N LYS A 76 8.16 16.89 -5.72
CA LYS A 76 7.06 16.78 -4.75
C LYS A 76 5.93 17.78 -4.99
N VAL A 77 6.26 18.97 -5.45
CA VAL A 77 5.28 20.04 -5.72
C VAL A 77 4.40 19.64 -6.90
N GLN A 78 4.99 19.10 -7.95
CA GLN A 78 4.27 18.60 -9.11
C GLN A 78 3.33 17.43 -8.75
N VAL A 79 3.80 16.50 -7.93
CA VAL A 79 2.97 15.39 -7.44
C VAL A 79 1.77 15.91 -6.64
N GLN A 80 2.00 16.82 -5.68
CA GLN A 80 0.92 17.42 -4.88
C GLN A 80 -0.10 18.18 -5.73
N ALA A 81 0.36 18.99 -6.68
CA ALA A 81 -0.51 19.74 -7.57
C ALA A 81 -1.39 18.79 -8.41
N MET A 82 -0.80 17.71 -8.92
CA MET A 82 -1.55 16.72 -9.70
C MET A 82 -2.56 15.97 -8.84
N ILE A 83 -2.23 15.59 -7.61
CA ILE A 83 -3.17 14.92 -6.70
C ILE A 83 -4.37 15.83 -6.40
N ARG A 84 -4.15 17.12 -6.16
CA ARG A 84 -5.25 18.08 -5.97
C ARG A 84 -6.13 18.21 -7.21
N HIS A 85 -5.54 18.13 -8.39
CA HIS A 85 -6.28 18.12 -9.65
C HIS A 85 -7.09 16.84 -9.85
N LEU A 86 -6.53 15.69 -9.53
CA LEU A 86 -7.19 14.38 -9.65
C LEU A 86 -8.28 14.15 -8.59
N LEU A 87 -8.14 14.78 -7.42
CA LEU A 87 -9.05 14.64 -6.28
C LEU A 87 -9.56 16.02 -5.81
N PRO A 88 -10.32 16.75 -6.63
CA PRO A 88 -10.72 18.13 -6.33
C PRO A 88 -11.65 18.26 -5.12
N THR A 89 -12.33 17.18 -4.73
CA THR A 89 -13.24 17.14 -3.57
C THR A 89 -12.55 16.64 -2.29
N ALA A 90 -11.27 16.23 -2.37
CA ALA A 90 -10.54 15.81 -1.18
C ALA A 90 -10.32 17.00 -0.24
N PRO A 91 -10.39 16.80 1.09
CA PRO A 91 -10.03 17.83 2.04
C PRO A 91 -8.62 18.37 1.77
N LEU A 92 -8.40 19.65 2.07
CA LEU A 92 -7.05 20.24 1.96
C LEU A 92 -6.10 19.48 2.89
N PHE A 93 -4.97 19.09 2.35
CA PHE A 93 -3.91 18.43 3.09
C PHE A 93 -2.61 19.19 2.90
N ASP A 94 -1.94 19.50 4.02
CA ASP A 94 -0.67 20.24 4.02
C ASP A 94 0.53 19.31 4.24
N LYS A 95 0.27 18.09 4.72
CA LYS A 95 1.33 17.11 5.01
C LYS A 95 1.78 16.40 3.74
N HIS A 96 3.08 16.39 3.50
CA HIS A 96 3.70 15.65 2.38
C HIS A 96 3.36 14.16 2.41
N ASP A 97 3.36 13.55 3.59
CA ASP A 97 3.06 12.11 3.77
C ASP A 97 1.64 11.75 3.30
N THR A 98 0.68 12.68 3.45
CA THR A 98 -0.69 12.48 2.94
C THR A 98 -0.71 12.46 1.42
N ALA A 99 0.04 13.37 0.78
CA ALA A 99 0.16 13.37 -0.68
C ALA A 99 0.84 12.10 -1.20
N ASP A 100 1.89 11.64 -0.54
CA ASP A 100 2.60 10.42 -0.89
C ASP A 100 1.67 9.20 -0.79
N ALA A 101 0.88 9.10 0.29
CA ALA A 101 -0.11 8.03 0.47
C ALA A 101 -1.20 8.05 -0.62
N LEU A 102 -1.72 9.23 -0.96
CA LEU A 102 -2.70 9.40 -2.03
C LEU A 102 -2.12 9.03 -3.40
N ALA A 103 -0.86 9.40 -3.68
CA ALA A 103 -0.17 9.02 -4.91
C ALA A 103 -0.08 7.50 -5.06
N VAL A 104 0.29 6.79 -3.98
CA VAL A 104 0.34 5.32 -3.96
C VAL A 104 -1.04 4.72 -4.20
N ALA A 105 -2.08 5.25 -3.56
CA ALA A 105 -3.46 4.79 -3.72
C ALA A 105 -3.97 4.99 -5.16
N ILE A 106 -3.71 6.15 -5.77
CA ILE A 106 -4.04 6.44 -7.17
C ILE A 106 -3.32 5.45 -8.09
N CYS A 107 -2.01 5.24 -7.90
CA CYS A 107 -1.25 4.27 -8.68
C CYS A 107 -1.86 2.86 -8.56
N GLY A 108 -2.20 2.44 -7.35
CA GLY A 108 -2.87 1.16 -7.10
C GLY A 108 -4.23 1.03 -7.75
N SER A 109 -4.99 2.13 -7.91
CA SER A 109 -6.29 2.13 -8.56
C SER A 109 -6.21 2.01 -10.08
N LEU A 110 -5.20 2.66 -10.68
CA LEU A 110 -5.00 2.72 -12.13
C LEU A 110 -4.29 1.48 -12.70
N THR A 111 -3.52 0.78 -11.88
CA THR A 111 -2.76 -0.39 -12.34
C THR A 111 -3.63 -1.65 -12.24
N PRO A 112 -3.88 -2.36 -13.34
CA PRO A 112 -4.60 -3.63 -13.29
C PRO A 112 -3.84 -4.65 -12.43
N PRO A 113 -4.54 -5.54 -11.71
CA PRO A 113 -3.90 -6.61 -10.96
C PRO A 113 -3.06 -7.46 -11.90
N GLN A 114 -1.77 -7.64 -11.60
CA GLN A 114 -0.96 -8.60 -12.35
C GLN A 114 -1.52 -10.01 -12.12
N GLU A 115 -1.77 -10.75 -13.17
CA GLU A 115 -2.33 -12.11 -13.09
C GLU A 115 -1.54 -13.05 -12.16
N SER A 116 -0.21 -12.85 -12.05
CA SER A 116 0.65 -13.61 -11.16
C SER A 116 0.34 -13.40 -9.68
N VAL A 117 -0.09 -12.19 -9.28
CA VAL A 117 -0.45 -11.85 -7.89
C VAL A 117 -1.81 -12.44 -7.57
N ALA A 118 -2.77 -12.32 -8.47
CA ALA A 118 -4.10 -12.90 -8.30
C ALA A 118 -4.05 -14.44 -8.18
N LYS A 119 -3.23 -15.12 -8.99
CA LYS A 119 -3.04 -16.59 -8.92
C LYS A 119 -2.39 -17.02 -7.60
N LYS A 120 -1.37 -16.32 -7.10
CA LYS A 120 -0.72 -16.61 -5.81
C LYS A 120 -1.68 -16.44 -4.63
N GLN A 121 -2.53 -15.43 -4.67
CA GLN A 121 -3.50 -15.16 -3.61
C GLN A 121 -4.64 -16.16 -3.59
N GLN A 122 -5.14 -16.60 -4.75
CA GLN A 122 -6.12 -17.67 -4.83
C GLN A 122 -5.55 -19.00 -4.31
N ALA A 123 -4.27 -19.29 -4.59
CA ALA A 123 -3.59 -20.47 -4.07
C ALA A 123 -3.45 -20.41 -2.54
N PHE A 124 -3.06 -19.26 -1.99
CA PHE A 124 -2.95 -19.04 -0.53
C PHE A 124 -4.31 -19.19 0.17
N LYS A 125 -5.36 -18.56 -0.38
CA LYS A 125 -6.72 -18.67 0.17
C LYS A 125 -7.25 -20.12 0.16
N LYS A 126 -6.92 -20.91 -0.88
CA LYS A 126 -7.27 -22.33 -0.94
C LYS A 126 -6.50 -23.18 0.07
N SER A 127 -5.22 -22.86 0.35
CA SER A 127 -4.43 -23.60 1.35
C SER A 127 -4.90 -23.29 2.78
N SER A 128 -5.17 -22.03 3.12
CA SER A 128 -5.64 -21.66 4.46
C SER A 128 -7.05 -22.23 4.78
N LEU A 129 -7.92 -22.34 3.79
CA LEU A 129 -9.24 -22.99 3.98
C LEU A 129 -9.09 -24.50 4.24
N LYS A 130 -8.16 -25.16 3.55
CA LYS A 130 -7.89 -26.60 3.78
C LYS A 130 -7.30 -26.86 5.17
N GLU A 131 -6.41 -26.00 5.66
CA GLU A 131 -5.86 -26.15 7.01
C GLU A 131 -6.91 -25.95 8.11
N GLN A 132 -7.88 -25.06 7.90
CA GLN A 132 -9.00 -24.88 8.83
C GLN A 132 -9.96 -26.08 8.84
N GLU A 133 -10.21 -26.73 7.70
CA GLU A 133 -11.04 -27.94 7.61
C GLU A 133 -10.37 -29.18 8.21
N THR A 134 -9.04 -29.19 8.35
CA THR A 134 -8.29 -30.34 8.92
C THR A 134 -8.15 -30.25 10.44
N LEU A 135 -8.48 -29.11 11.06
CA LEU A 135 -8.39 -28.87 12.51
C LEU A 135 -9.70 -29.13 13.28
N PHE A 136 -10.75 -29.56 12.58
CA PHE A 136 -12.05 -29.99 13.12
C PHE A 136 -12.39 -31.40 12.63
#